data_9209296826c4e5233e7a14b2f166e74e
#
_entry.id   9209296826c4e5233e7a14b2f166e74e
#
_cell.length_a   1.000
_cell.length_b   1.000
_cell.length_c   1.000
_cell.angle_alpha   90.00
_cell.angle_beta   90.00
_cell.angle_gamma   90.00
#
_symmetry.space_group_name_H-M   'P 1'
#
loop_
_entity.id
_entity.type
_entity.pdbx_description
1 polymer ?
#
loop_
_entity_poly.entity_id
_entity_poly.type
_entity_poly.pdbx_seq_one_letter_code
_entity_poly.pdbx_strand_id
1 'polypeptide(L)'
;MQPLWLLDSIGSRLIIDEQQAFSDLSISSFGNYFLQLGIWGRSNTFTHKTHIKNCFLIATYSFGEIDLVADLDHLPLQDQTIDVVFLPHTLERYLNYLEILRASNNVISESGTLIALGFNPISLWGLRHWFSGKEFLSGTKRLISVNQYTHWLVDFGFRVEKIHYFHAIIPQRKRYELPLKNDMFNPFLCACYMITARKEMIPLTLEKPFIKGKRQKTSLVDSMGRMTI
;
A
#
# COMPACT_ATOMS: atom_id res chain seq x y z
N MET A 1 5.42 15.67 -13.53
CA MET A 1 6.07 15.32 -14.81
C MET A 1 6.64 13.91 -14.69
N GLN A 2 6.45 13.05 -15.69
CA GLN A 2 7.07 11.72 -15.69
C GLN A 2 8.59 11.87 -15.77
N PRO A 3 9.38 11.10 -15.00
CA PRO A 3 10.82 11.17 -15.07
C PRO A 3 11.35 10.70 -16.43
N LEU A 4 12.17 11.51 -17.09
CA LEU A 4 12.72 11.16 -18.41
C LEU A 4 13.61 9.92 -18.39
N TRP A 5 14.28 9.65 -17.27
CA TRP A 5 15.13 8.47 -17.12
C TRP A 5 14.37 7.13 -17.20
N LEU A 6 13.05 7.14 -16.98
CA LEU A 6 12.22 5.94 -17.20
C LEU A 6 12.18 5.49 -18.66
N LEU A 7 12.52 6.38 -19.60
CA LEU A 7 12.60 6.07 -21.03
C LEU A 7 13.96 5.47 -21.42
N ASP A 8 14.95 5.57 -20.55
CA ASP A 8 16.27 4.97 -20.75
C ASP A 8 16.23 3.45 -20.55
N SER A 9 17.31 2.78 -20.94
CA SER A 9 17.44 1.32 -20.83
C SER A 9 17.29 0.82 -19.40
N ILE A 10 17.75 1.58 -18.41
CA ILE A 10 17.63 1.24 -16.96
C ILE A 10 16.17 1.38 -16.50
N GLY A 11 15.53 2.50 -16.82
CA GLY A 11 14.15 2.75 -16.46
C GLY A 11 13.18 1.79 -17.14
N SER A 12 13.41 1.48 -18.41
CA SER A 12 12.60 0.50 -19.15
C SER A 12 12.67 -0.88 -18.52
N ARG A 13 13.86 -1.29 -18.04
CA ARG A 13 14.03 -2.57 -17.34
C ARG A 13 13.33 -2.56 -15.98
N LEU A 14 13.41 -1.46 -15.24
CA LEU A 14 12.69 -1.29 -13.99
C LEU A 14 11.18 -1.50 -14.19
N ILE A 15 10.60 -0.82 -15.18
CA ILE A 15 9.17 -0.96 -15.52
C ILE A 15 8.79 -2.41 -15.83
N ILE A 16 9.64 -3.16 -16.55
CA ILE A 16 9.39 -4.56 -16.84
C ILE A 16 9.38 -5.40 -15.56
N ASP A 17 10.36 -5.20 -14.67
CA ASP A 17 10.44 -5.92 -13.40
C ASP A 17 9.27 -5.56 -12.47
N GLU A 18 8.82 -4.30 -12.46
CA GLU A 18 7.63 -3.84 -11.74
C GLU A 18 6.34 -4.48 -12.29
N GLN A 19 6.20 -4.54 -13.61
CA GLN A 19 5.07 -5.21 -14.25
C GLN A 19 5.03 -6.70 -13.92
N GLN A 20 6.19 -7.35 -13.90
CA GLN A 20 6.29 -8.77 -13.52
C GLN A 20 5.88 -8.95 -12.06
N ALA A 21 6.47 -8.17 -11.14
CA ALA A 21 6.14 -8.20 -9.73
C ALA A 21 4.64 -7.95 -9.47
N PHE A 22 4.06 -7.00 -10.22
CA PHE A 22 2.62 -6.71 -10.15
C PHE A 22 1.77 -7.89 -10.65
N SER A 23 2.19 -8.54 -11.74
CA SER A 23 1.49 -9.71 -12.29
C SER A 23 1.55 -10.91 -11.33
N ASP A 24 2.69 -11.09 -10.65
CA ASP A 24 2.91 -12.19 -9.70
C ASP A 24 2.09 -12.05 -8.41
N LEU A 25 1.52 -10.87 -8.15
CA LEU A 25 0.63 -10.70 -6.99
C LEU A 25 -0.66 -11.52 -7.08
N SER A 26 -0.93 -12.14 -8.23
CA SER A 26 -2.22 -12.79 -8.46
C SER A 26 -3.33 -11.87 -7.92
N ILE A 27 -3.37 -10.62 -8.42
CA ILE A 27 -4.51 -9.73 -8.18
C ILE A 27 -5.67 -10.38 -8.92
N SER A 28 -5.84 -11.64 -8.52
CA SER A 28 -6.90 -12.47 -8.99
C SER A 28 -8.15 -11.88 -8.39
N SER A 29 -8.74 -10.99 -9.14
CA SER A 29 -10.14 -11.20 -9.34
C SER A 29 -11.11 -10.78 -8.27
N PHE A 30 -10.76 -9.92 -7.31
CA PHE A 30 -11.80 -9.52 -6.36
C PHE A 30 -12.04 -8.03 -6.43
N GLY A 31 -12.70 -7.59 -7.50
CA GLY A 31 -13.13 -6.22 -7.57
C GLY A 31 -13.61 -5.83 -8.96
N ASN A 32 -14.42 -4.77 -9.00
CA ASN A 32 -14.94 -4.18 -10.21
C ASN A 32 -14.13 -2.95 -10.64
N TYR A 33 -13.46 -2.28 -9.67
CA TYR A 33 -12.83 -0.99 -9.87
C TYR A 33 -11.38 -0.98 -9.40
N PHE A 34 -10.48 -0.66 -10.34
CA PHE A 34 -9.06 -0.45 -10.10
C PHE A 34 -8.73 1.02 -10.31
N LEU A 35 -8.07 1.64 -9.35
CA LEU A 35 -7.67 3.04 -9.38
C LEU A 35 -6.16 3.17 -9.25
N GLN A 36 -5.51 3.68 -10.28
CA GLN A 36 -4.12 4.11 -10.18
C GLN A 36 -4.04 5.59 -9.87
N LEU A 37 -3.29 5.95 -8.85
CA LEU A 37 -3.01 7.33 -8.47
C LEU A 37 -1.59 7.74 -8.83
N GLY A 38 -1.47 8.68 -9.76
CA GLY A 38 -0.21 9.18 -10.27
C GLY A 38 0.29 8.43 -11.52
N ILE A 39 1.03 9.15 -12.33
CA ILE A 39 1.61 8.64 -13.58
C ILE A 39 2.95 7.98 -13.29
N TRP A 40 3.09 6.71 -13.70
CA TRP A 40 4.32 5.96 -13.68
C TRP A 40 4.38 5.02 -14.88
N GLY A 41 5.38 5.19 -15.73
CA GLY A 41 5.38 4.52 -17.02
C GLY A 41 4.37 5.14 -18.01
N ARG A 42 3.83 4.33 -18.92
CA ARG A 42 2.70 4.72 -19.79
C ARG A 42 1.39 4.52 -19.03
N SER A 43 0.33 5.21 -19.46
CA SER A 43 -1.00 5.14 -18.81
C SER A 43 -1.51 3.71 -18.60
N ASN A 44 -1.27 2.84 -19.56
CA ASN A 44 -1.73 1.44 -19.53
C ASN A 44 -0.69 0.43 -19.02
N THR A 45 0.44 0.89 -18.46
CA THR A 45 1.56 0.02 -18.05
C THR A 45 1.14 -1.10 -17.11
N PHE A 46 0.27 -0.81 -16.14
CA PHE A 46 -0.19 -1.77 -15.13
C PHE A 46 -1.62 -2.25 -15.38
N THR A 47 -2.48 -1.43 -15.99
CA THR A 47 -3.89 -1.78 -16.23
C THR A 47 -4.06 -3.00 -17.11
N HIS A 48 -3.20 -3.22 -18.09
CA HIS A 48 -3.20 -4.43 -18.92
C HIS A 48 -2.85 -5.72 -18.15
N LYS A 49 -2.30 -5.61 -16.96
CA LYS A 49 -1.90 -6.76 -16.13
C LYS A 49 -2.94 -7.12 -15.07
N THR A 50 -3.99 -6.32 -14.95
CA THR A 50 -5.12 -6.63 -14.06
C THR A 50 -6.26 -7.28 -14.84
N HIS A 51 -7.00 -8.17 -14.20
CA HIS A 51 -8.24 -8.75 -14.74
C HIS A 51 -9.48 -7.90 -14.44
N ILE A 52 -9.30 -6.74 -13.78
CA ILE A 52 -10.37 -5.81 -13.43
C ILE A 52 -10.73 -5.02 -14.70
N LYS A 53 -12.02 -4.96 -15.02
CA LYS A 53 -12.49 -4.33 -16.26
C LYS A 53 -12.48 -2.80 -16.19
N ASN A 54 -12.83 -2.24 -15.03
CA ASN A 54 -12.93 -0.79 -14.85
C ASN A 54 -11.65 -0.28 -14.21
N CYS A 55 -10.72 0.19 -15.03
CA CYS A 55 -9.43 0.73 -14.58
C CYS A 55 -9.42 2.23 -14.84
N PHE A 56 -9.06 3.00 -13.80
CA PHE A 56 -8.97 4.45 -13.87
C PHE A 56 -7.59 4.94 -13.45
N LEU A 57 -7.10 5.94 -14.16
CA LEU A 57 -5.86 6.66 -13.85
C LEU A 57 -6.19 8.10 -13.49
N ILE A 58 -5.89 8.48 -12.27
CA ILE A 58 -5.98 9.88 -11.79
C ILE A 58 -4.59 10.47 -11.61
N ALA A 59 -4.39 11.67 -12.13
CA ALA A 59 -3.13 12.40 -11.98
C ALA A 59 -3.37 13.89 -11.80
N THR A 60 -2.37 14.61 -11.26
CA THR A 60 -2.45 16.06 -11.02
C THR A 60 -2.27 16.92 -12.27
N TYR A 61 -1.93 16.32 -13.38
CA TYR A 61 -1.75 17.03 -14.66
C TYR A 61 -2.03 16.09 -15.83
N SER A 62 -2.47 16.64 -16.95
CA SER A 62 -2.76 15.88 -18.16
C SER A 62 -1.46 15.47 -18.88
N PHE A 63 -1.26 14.18 -19.07
CA PHE A 63 -0.18 13.63 -19.87
C PHE A 63 -0.57 12.23 -20.38
N GLY A 64 -0.68 12.11 -21.70
CA GLY A 64 -1.14 10.84 -22.32
C GLY A 64 -2.62 10.56 -22.06
N GLU A 65 -2.95 9.29 -21.95
CA GLU A 65 -4.30 8.81 -21.64
C GLU A 65 -4.51 8.81 -20.11
N ILE A 66 -5.17 9.83 -19.61
CA ILE A 66 -5.55 9.97 -18.19
C ILE A 66 -7.06 10.11 -18.15
N ASP A 67 -7.71 9.33 -17.28
CA ASP A 67 -9.16 9.34 -17.17
C ASP A 67 -9.65 10.58 -16.42
N LEU A 68 -8.91 11.05 -15.43
CA LEU A 68 -9.27 12.21 -14.62
C LEU A 68 -8.05 12.99 -14.16
N VAL A 69 -8.09 14.30 -14.31
CA VAL A 69 -7.10 15.24 -13.71
C VAL A 69 -7.68 15.78 -12.42
N ALA A 70 -7.06 15.45 -11.29
CA ALA A 70 -7.46 15.92 -9.97
C ALA A 70 -6.28 15.94 -9.00
N ASP A 71 -6.43 16.66 -7.90
CA ASP A 71 -5.50 16.60 -6.78
C ASP A 71 -5.61 15.25 -6.08
N LEU A 72 -4.47 14.59 -5.84
CA LEU A 72 -4.46 13.23 -5.30
C LEU A 72 -4.81 13.16 -3.81
N ASP A 73 -4.77 14.27 -3.11
CA ASP A 73 -5.19 14.42 -1.71
C ASP A 73 -6.70 14.74 -1.57
N HIS A 74 -7.36 15.13 -2.67
CA HIS A 74 -8.79 15.42 -2.73
C HIS A 74 -9.43 14.72 -3.93
N LEU A 75 -9.64 13.41 -3.80
CA LEU A 75 -10.19 12.60 -4.88
C LEU A 75 -11.69 12.87 -5.04
N PRO A 76 -12.17 13.27 -6.25
CA PRO A 76 -13.58 13.50 -6.52
C PRO A 76 -14.32 12.17 -6.78
N LEU A 77 -14.17 11.23 -5.88
CA LEU A 77 -14.76 9.90 -5.95
C LEU A 77 -15.61 9.66 -4.71
N GLN A 78 -16.62 8.81 -4.86
CA GLN A 78 -17.43 8.38 -3.73
C GLN A 78 -16.59 7.49 -2.80
N ASP A 79 -16.76 7.68 -1.49
CA ASP A 79 -16.10 6.86 -0.48
C ASP A 79 -16.49 5.38 -0.61
N GLN A 80 -15.54 4.51 -0.28
CA GLN A 80 -15.72 3.06 -0.19
C GLN A 80 -16.22 2.38 -1.47
N THR A 81 -15.84 2.90 -2.64
CA THR A 81 -16.27 2.36 -3.95
C THR A 81 -15.19 1.63 -4.72
N ILE A 82 -13.92 1.85 -4.39
CA ILE A 82 -12.78 1.31 -5.12
C ILE A 82 -12.29 0.03 -4.46
N ASP A 83 -12.16 -1.03 -5.24
CA ASP A 83 -11.70 -2.32 -4.73
C ASP A 83 -10.19 -2.42 -4.64
N VAL A 84 -9.48 -1.80 -5.60
CA VAL A 84 -8.01 -1.78 -5.61
C VAL A 84 -7.50 -0.38 -5.88
N VAL A 85 -6.69 0.18 -4.97
CA VAL A 85 -5.93 1.40 -5.19
C VAL A 85 -4.46 1.06 -5.37
N PHE A 86 -3.87 1.56 -6.44
CA PHE A 86 -2.48 1.36 -6.78
C PHE A 86 -1.69 2.67 -6.75
N LEU A 87 -0.60 2.69 -5.98
CA LEU A 87 0.27 3.83 -5.75
C LEU A 87 1.68 3.55 -6.30
N PRO A 88 1.92 3.71 -7.63
CA PRO A 88 3.24 3.47 -8.22
C PRO A 88 4.19 4.63 -7.88
N HIS A 89 5.03 4.47 -6.87
CA HIS A 89 5.98 5.49 -6.38
C HIS A 89 5.34 6.85 -6.04
N THR A 90 4.04 6.86 -5.83
CA THR A 90 3.26 8.09 -5.67
C THR A 90 3.66 8.84 -4.40
N LEU A 91 3.72 8.15 -3.25
CA LEU A 91 4.03 8.81 -1.98
C LEU A 91 5.46 9.36 -1.92
N GLU A 92 6.37 8.84 -2.74
CA GLU A 92 7.75 9.32 -2.83
C GLU A 92 7.88 10.62 -3.63
N ARG A 93 6.90 10.92 -4.49
CA ARG A 93 6.92 12.03 -5.44
C ARG A 93 6.16 13.26 -4.97
N TYR A 94 5.24 13.11 -4.02
CA TYR A 94 4.42 14.21 -3.50
C TYR A 94 4.79 14.55 -2.06
N LEU A 95 4.69 15.84 -1.69
CA LEU A 95 5.01 16.31 -0.35
C LEU A 95 3.86 16.00 0.63
N ASN A 96 2.62 16.08 0.16
CA ASN A 96 1.37 15.81 0.87
C ASN A 96 1.00 14.31 0.86
N TYR A 97 1.99 13.44 1.04
CA TYR A 97 1.85 11.98 0.92
C TYR A 97 0.88 11.36 1.94
N LEU A 98 0.78 11.92 3.16
CA LEU A 98 -0.16 11.42 4.17
C LEU A 98 -1.61 11.76 3.81
N GLU A 99 -1.84 12.93 3.24
CA GLU A 99 -3.14 13.36 2.72
C GLU A 99 -3.57 12.47 1.55
N ILE A 100 -2.64 12.14 0.64
CA ILE A 100 -2.89 11.20 -0.46
C ILE A 100 -3.24 9.81 0.09
N LEU A 101 -2.52 9.33 1.11
CA LEU A 101 -2.81 8.04 1.73
C LEU A 101 -4.18 8.05 2.42
N ARG A 102 -4.54 9.17 3.06
CA ARG A 102 -5.87 9.35 3.67
C ARG A 102 -6.97 9.35 2.61
N ALA A 103 -6.80 10.10 1.51
CA ALA A 103 -7.74 10.12 0.40
C ALA A 103 -7.91 8.73 -0.22
N SER A 104 -6.79 8.00 -0.39
CA SER A 104 -6.81 6.60 -0.84
C SER A 104 -7.61 5.71 0.10
N ASN A 105 -7.43 5.85 1.42
CA ASN A 105 -8.17 5.08 2.42
C ASN A 105 -9.69 5.38 2.39
N ASN A 106 -10.08 6.62 2.15
CA ASN A 106 -11.49 6.99 2.08
C ASN A 106 -12.21 6.31 0.91
N VAL A 107 -11.59 6.31 -0.28
CA VAL A 107 -12.20 5.75 -1.49
C VAL A 107 -12.14 4.22 -1.57
N ILE A 108 -11.21 3.57 -0.86
CA ILE A 108 -11.10 2.12 -0.81
C ILE A 108 -12.30 1.52 -0.06
N SER A 109 -12.91 0.48 -0.66
CA SER A 109 -13.99 -0.31 -0.05
C SER A 109 -13.53 -1.01 1.23
N GLU A 110 -14.46 -1.46 2.06
CA GLU A 110 -14.19 -2.04 3.38
C GLU A 110 -13.30 -3.30 3.35
N SER A 111 -13.29 -4.02 2.24
CA SER A 111 -12.41 -5.19 2.02
C SER A 111 -11.41 -4.96 0.89
N GLY A 112 -11.26 -3.72 0.46
CA GLY A 112 -10.42 -3.34 -0.65
C GLY A 112 -8.92 -3.46 -0.33
N THR A 113 -8.13 -3.46 -1.39
CA THR A 113 -6.69 -3.67 -1.33
C THR A 113 -5.96 -2.42 -1.79
N LEU A 114 -4.95 -2.02 -1.04
CA LEU A 114 -3.99 -1.00 -1.43
C LEU A 114 -2.68 -1.69 -1.84
N ILE A 115 -2.17 -1.32 -3.01
CA ILE A 115 -0.89 -1.79 -3.53
C ILE A 115 0.01 -0.59 -3.73
N ALA A 116 1.21 -0.64 -3.17
CA ALA A 116 2.16 0.44 -3.25
C ALA A 116 3.52 -0.02 -3.74
N LEU A 117 4.11 0.73 -4.66
CA LEU A 117 5.51 0.58 -5.06
C LEU A 117 6.36 1.67 -4.40
N GLY A 118 7.57 1.30 -4.01
CA GLY A 118 8.54 2.23 -3.49
C GLY A 118 9.99 1.81 -3.78
N PHE A 119 10.89 2.79 -3.74
CA PHE A 119 12.33 2.57 -3.82
C PHE A 119 12.88 2.23 -2.44
N ASN A 120 13.72 1.23 -2.40
CA ASN A 120 14.33 0.79 -1.16
C ASN A 120 15.52 1.70 -0.78
N PRO A 121 15.43 2.50 0.30
CA PRO A 121 16.49 3.44 0.68
C PRO A 121 17.78 2.75 1.12
N ILE A 122 17.71 1.51 1.60
CA ILE A 122 18.89 0.73 2.04
C ILE A 122 19.54 -0.07 0.90
N SER A 123 19.01 0.00 -0.30
CA SER A 123 19.60 -0.63 -1.48
C SER A 123 20.81 0.16 -2.00
N LEU A 124 21.58 -0.47 -2.88
CA LEU A 124 22.65 0.21 -3.60
C LEU A 124 22.16 1.43 -4.41
N TRP A 125 20.92 1.39 -4.87
CA TRP A 125 20.28 2.53 -5.55
C TRP A 125 19.95 3.66 -4.58
N GLY A 126 19.39 3.33 -3.41
CA GLY A 126 19.13 4.30 -2.36
C GLY A 126 20.42 4.96 -1.88
N LEU A 127 21.46 4.16 -1.66
CA LEU A 127 22.77 4.64 -1.27
C LEU A 127 23.39 5.56 -2.34
N ARG A 128 23.34 5.15 -3.62
CA ARG A 128 23.79 5.98 -4.74
C ARG A 128 23.01 7.30 -4.84
N HIS A 129 21.69 7.26 -4.65
CA HIS A 129 20.86 8.46 -4.64
C HIS A 129 21.33 9.45 -3.56
N TRP A 130 21.65 8.95 -2.38
CA TRP A 130 22.13 9.77 -1.26
C TRP A 130 23.51 10.37 -1.51
N PHE A 131 24.44 9.62 -2.10
CA PHE A 131 25.82 10.10 -2.35
C PHE A 131 25.98 10.90 -3.63
N SER A 132 25.10 10.79 -4.61
CA SER A 132 25.33 11.41 -5.92
C SER A 132 25.04 12.91 -5.93
N GLY A 133 24.37 13.47 -4.92
CA GLY A 133 23.99 14.89 -4.87
C GLY A 133 23.13 15.36 -6.04
N LYS A 134 22.83 14.47 -6.97
CA LYS A 134 21.97 14.68 -8.13
C LYS A 134 20.71 13.85 -7.93
N GLU A 135 19.60 14.32 -8.43
CA GLU A 135 18.34 13.57 -8.45
C GLU A 135 18.49 12.32 -9.35
N PHE A 136 19.18 11.30 -8.83
CA PHE A 136 19.38 10.04 -9.54
C PHE A 136 18.04 9.42 -9.94
N LEU A 137 17.05 9.55 -9.07
CA LEU A 137 15.66 9.21 -9.33
C LEU A 137 14.88 10.51 -9.53
N SER A 138 15.01 11.11 -10.70
CA SER A 138 14.38 12.39 -11.01
C SER A 138 12.88 12.38 -10.72
N GLY A 139 12.43 13.40 -10.00
CA GLY A 139 11.03 13.53 -9.56
C GLY A 139 10.69 12.82 -8.25
N THR A 140 11.60 12.05 -7.65
CA THR A 140 11.47 11.49 -6.31
C THR A 140 11.91 12.53 -5.27
N LYS A 141 11.03 12.91 -4.36
CA LYS A 141 11.31 13.90 -3.32
C LYS A 141 11.86 13.28 -2.05
N ARG A 142 11.54 12.01 -1.83
CA ARG A 142 11.99 11.22 -0.69
C ARG A 142 12.05 9.76 -1.03
N LEU A 143 12.88 9.00 -0.33
CA LEU A 143 12.82 7.56 -0.29
C LEU A 143 12.12 7.15 1.00
N ILE A 144 11.17 6.23 0.91
CA ILE A 144 10.37 5.75 2.04
C ILE A 144 10.82 4.33 2.35
N SER A 145 11.21 4.08 3.60
CA SER A 145 11.54 2.71 4.01
C SER A 145 10.25 1.87 4.14
N VAL A 146 10.38 0.56 3.93
CA VAL A 146 9.26 -0.38 4.10
C VAL A 146 8.66 -0.26 5.49
N ASN A 147 9.48 -0.16 6.55
CA ASN A 147 8.99 -0.02 7.92
C ASN A 147 8.17 1.25 8.12
N GLN A 148 8.62 2.37 7.57
CA GLN A 148 7.88 3.63 7.64
C GLN A 148 6.56 3.56 6.88
N TYR A 149 6.58 2.96 5.68
CA TYR A 149 5.37 2.80 4.88
C TYR A 149 4.35 1.87 5.58
N THR A 150 4.81 0.75 6.14
CA THR A 150 3.95 -0.18 6.86
C THR A 150 3.34 0.44 8.12
N HIS A 151 4.09 1.26 8.86
CA HIS A 151 3.54 2.01 9.99
C HIS A 151 2.38 2.91 9.57
N TRP A 152 2.56 3.69 8.51
CA TRP A 152 1.48 4.55 8.01
C TRP A 152 0.25 3.74 7.56
N LEU A 153 0.47 2.61 6.88
CA LEU A 153 -0.65 1.75 6.46
C LEU A 153 -1.44 1.23 7.67
N VAL A 154 -0.74 0.77 8.70
CA VAL A 154 -1.38 0.31 9.95
C VAL A 154 -2.13 1.44 10.65
N ASP A 155 -1.54 2.64 10.73
CA ASP A 155 -2.19 3.83 11.32
C ASP A 155 -3.49 4.22 10.59
N PHE A 156 -3.56 3.96 9.28
CA PHE A 156 -4.75 4.15 8.45
C PHE A 156 -5.71 2.95 8.44
N GLY A 157 -5.47 1.92 9.26
CA GLY A 157 -6.36 0.76 9.39
C GLY A 157 -6.18 -0.30 8.31
N PHE A 158 -5.01 -0.35 7.67
CA PHE A 158 -4.67 -1.43 6.75
C PHE A 158 -3.87 -2.53 7.45
N ARG A 159 -4.16 -3.77 7.11
CA ARG A 159 -3.30 -4.91 7.42
C ARG A 159 -2.38 -5.20 6.24
N VAL A 160 -1.08 -5.16 6.48
CA VAL A 160 -0.09 -5.55 5.46
C VAL A 160 -0.12 -7.06 5.29
N GLU A 161 -0.40 -7.52 4.06
CA GLU A 161 -0.49 -8.94 3.73
C GLU A 161 0.82 -9.47 3.15
N LYS A 162 1.49 -8.68 2.30
CA LYS A 162 2.70 -9.11 1.61
C LYS A 162 3.64 -7.94 1.34
N ILE A 163 4.93 -8.21 1.49
CA ILE A 163 6.01 -7.32 1.06
C ILE A 163 6.87 -8.12 0.09
N HIS A 164 7.06 -7.60 -1.10
CA HIS A 164 7.84 -8.22 -2.14
C HIS A 164 8.97 -7.28 -2.56
N TYR A 165 10.22 -7.75 -2.47
CA TYR A 165 11.39 -7.03 -2.94
C TYR A 165 11.79 -7.55 -4.32
N PHE A 166 12.13 -6.65 -5.23
CA PHE A 166 12.48 -6.98 -6.61
C PHE A 166 13.49 -5.99 -7.19
N HIS A 167 13.84 -6.16 -8.47
CA HIS A 167 14.84 -5.37 -9.18
C HIS A 167 16.20 -5.44 -8.49
N ALA A 168 16.74 -6.65 -8.36
CA ALA A 168 18.09 -6.86 -7.83
C ALA A 168 19.11 -6.39 -8.84
N ILE A 169 19.90 -5.35 -8.50
CA ILE A 169 21.01 -4.90 -9.30
C ILE A 169 22.26 -5.61 -8.82
N ILE A 170 22.54 -6.73 -9.45
CA ILE A 170 23.87 -7.30 -9.43
C ILE A 170 24.58 -6.71 -10.65
N PRO A 171 25.73 -6.04 -10.49
CA PRO A 171 26.52 -5.61 -11.64
C PRO A 171 27.09 -6.86 -12.30
N GLN A 172 26.31 -7.47 -13.20
CA GLN A 172 26.76 -8.66 -13.91
C GLN A 172 27.10 -8.34 -15.36
N ARG A 173 28.35 -8.61 -15.66
CA ARG A 173 28.93 -8.61 -17.02
C ARG A 173 28.45 -9.82 -17.84
N LYS A 174 27.67 -10.74 -17.27
CA LYS A 174 27.09 -11.91 -17.95
C LYS A 174 25.67 -12.18 -17.45
N ARG A 175 24.81 -12.38 -18.42
CA ARG A 175 23.40 -12.77 -18.35
C ARG A 175 23.29 -14.15 -17.69
N TYR A 176 23.08 -14.19 -16.38
CA TYR A 176 22.56 -15.37 -15.72
C TYR A 176 21.13 -15.05 -15.30
N GLU A 177 20.19 -15.72 -15.95
CA GLU A 177 18.81 -15.85 -15.46
C GLU A 177 18.89 -16.74 -14.22
N LEU A 178 19.08 -16.14 -13.07
CA LEU A 178 18.84 -16.81 -11.82
C LEU A 178 17.32 -16.92 -11.65
N PRO A 179 16.76 -18.13 -11.55
CA PRO A 179 15.37 -18.30 -11.18
C PRO A 179 15.23 -17.88 -9.71
N LEU A 180 14.85 -16.63 -9.53
CA LEU A 180 14.75 -16.02 -8.22
C LEU A 180 13.43 -16.44 -7.58
N LYS A 181 13.44 -17.59 -6.89
CA LYS A 181 12.37 -17.95 -5.96
C LYS A 181 12.30 -16.89 -4.87
N ASN A 182 11.13 -16.30 -4.74
CA ASN A 182 10.79 -15.02 -4.09
C ASN A 182 11.11 -14.85 -2.59
N ASP A 183 11.70 -15.83 -1.90
CA ASP A 183 11.80 -15.79 -0.43
C ASP A 183 13.23 -15.61 0.12
N MET A 184 14.23 -15.43 -0.72
CA MET A 184 15.65 -15.41 -0.28
C MET A 184 16.43 -14.13 -0.61
N PHE A 185 15.77 -13.04 -1.05
CA PHE A 185 16.52 -11.84 -1.38
C PHE A 185 16.83 -11.01 -0.13
N ASN A 186 18.13 -10.79 0.06
CA ASN A 186 18.61 -9.79 0.99
C ASN A 186 18.05 -8.42 0.55
N PRO A 187 17.26 -7.73 1.39
CA PRO A 187 16.69 -6.41 1.07
C PRO A 187 17.72 -5.40 0.56
N PHE A 188 18.99 -5.54 0.96
CA PHE A 188 20.09 -4.66 0.53
C PHE A 188 20.39 -4.72 -0.97
N LEU A 189 20.03 -5.81 -1.66
CA LEU A 189 20.31 -5.98 -3.08
C LEU A 189 19.17 -5.52 -3.97
N CYS A 190 17.95 -5.42 -3.44
CA CYS A 190 16.76 -5.08 -4.20
C CYS A 190 16.50 -3.58 -4.17
N ALA A 191 16.43 -2.97 -5.35
CA ALA A 191 16.22 -1.54 -5.50
C ALA A 191 14.80 -1.10 -5.19
N CYS A 192 13.82 -1.97 -5.38
CA CYS A 192 12.41 -1.67 -5.22
C CYS A 192 11.72 -2.68 -4.30
N TYR A 193 10.61 -2.22 -3.74
CA TYR A 193 9.68 -3.06 -3.00
C TYR A 193 8.24 -2.78 -3.42
N MET A 194 7.39 -3.76 -3.20
CA MET A 194 5.95 -3.66 -3.36
C MET A 194 5.27 -4.13 -2.09
N ILE A 195 4.33 -3.35 -1.60
CA ILE A 195 3.52 -3.66 -0.42
C ILE A 195 2.09 -3.88 -0.88
N THR A 196 1.51 -4.99 -0.46
CA THR A 196 0.08 -5.26 -0.58
C THR A 196 -0.54 -5.21 0.80
N ALA A 197 -1.54 -4.38 0.97
CA ALA A 197 -2.24 -4.20 2.23
C ALA A 197 -3.75 -4.20 2.00
N ARG A 198 -4.50 -4.85 2.88
CA ARG A 198 -5.96 -4.92 2.86
C ARG A 198 -6.53 -4.04 3.94
N LYS A 199 -7.60 -3.31 3.63
CA LYS A 199 -8.32 -2.54 4.62
C LYS A 199 -8.99 -3.49 5.61
N GLU A 200 -8.71 -3.29 6.91
CA GLU A 200 -9.36 -4.06 7.97
C GLU A 200 -10.64 -3.37 8.42
N MET A 201 -11.74 -4.10 8.37
CA MET A 201 -12.90 -3.71 9.12
C MET A 201 -12.61 -3.95 10.61
N ILE A 202 -12.60 -2.92 11.41
CA ILE A 202 -12.63 -3.07 12.86
C ILE A 202 -14.08 -3.46 13.18
N PRO A 203 -14.39 -4.74 13.50
CA PRO A 203 -15.72 -5.09 13.91
C PRO A 203 -15.99 -4.32 15.20
N LEU A 204 -16.98 -3.43 15.19
CA LEU A 204 -17.52 -2.83 16.40
C LEU A 204 -18.22 -3.94 17.20
N THR A 205 -17.42 -4.77 17.85
CA THR A 205 -17.93 -5.67 18.87
C THR A 205 -18.30 -4.78 20.04
N LEU A 206 -19.57 -4.48 20.17
CA LEU A 206 -20.13 -3.90 21.39
C LEU A 206 -19.86 -4.90 22.50
N GLU A 207 -18.73 -4.78 23.17
CA GLU A 207 -18.52 -5.45 24.44
C GLU A 207 -19.65 -4.98 25.37
N LYS A 208 -20.61 -5.86 25.62
CA LYS A 208 -21.62 -5.60 26.65
C LYS A 208 -20.83 -5.33 27.93
N PRO A 209 -21.05 -4.18 28.60
CA PRO A 209 -20.35 -3.90 29.84
C PRO A 209 -20.63 -5.07 30.80
N PHE A 210 -19.57 -5.72 31.26
CA PHE A 210 -19.66 -6.77 32.24
C PHE A 210 -20.14 -6.14 33.56
N ILE A 211 -21.47 -6.07 33.74
CA ILE A 211 -22.09 -5.63 35.00
C ILE A 211 -21.76 -6.72 36.03
N LYS A 212 -20.72 -6.50 36.82
CA LYS A 212 -20.48 -7.27 38.05
C LYS A 212 -21.67 -7.04 38.96
N GLY A 213 -22.65 -7.95 38.87
CA GLY A 213 -23.72 -8.01 39.84
C GLY A 213 -23.12 -8.26 41.22
N LYS A 214 -23.17 -7.24 42.10
CA LYS A 214 -22.96 -7.42 43.53
C LYS A 214 -24.01 -8.42 44.02
N ARG A 215 -23.61 -9.66 44.30
CA ARG A 215 -24.43 -10.59 45.09
C ARG A 215 -24.63 -9.94 46.49
N GLN A 216 -25.77 -9.35 46.68
CA GLN A 216 -26.24 -9.04 48.02
C GLN A 216 -26.50 -10.37 48.73
N LYS A 217 -25.71 -10.66 49.75
CA LYS A 217 -26.01 -11.71 50.74
C LYS A 217 -27.19 -11.22 51.55
N THR A 218 -28.37 -11.71 51.27
CA THR A 218 -29.52 -11.59 52.15
C THR A 218 -29.27 -12.55 53.34
N SER A 219 -28.92 -12.00 54.49
CA SER A 219 -28.92 -12.73 55.74
C SER A 219 -30.37 -12.85 56.17
N LEU A 220 -30.92 -14.07 56.06
CA LEU A 220 -32.14 -14.43 56.78
C LEU A 220 -31.86 -14.44 58.28
N VAL A 221 -32.35 -13.45 58.98
CA VAL A 221 -32.39 -13.45 60.43
C VAL A 221 -33.59 -14.30 60.85
N ASP A 222 -33.34 -15.45 61.42
CA ASP A 222 -34.33 -16.30 62.10
C ASP A 222 -34.85 -15.57 63.32
N SER A 223 -36.10 -15.17 63.27
CA SER A 223 -36.86 -14.74 64.44
C SER A 223 -37.72 -15.87 64.91
N MET A 224 -37.13 -16.79 65.68
CA MET A 224 -37.91 -17.72 66.51
C MET A 224 -38.08 -17.08 67.90
N GLY A 225 -39.21 -16.41 68.09
CA GLY A 225 -39.65 -16.02 69.41
C GLY A 225 -40.09 -17.25 70.22
N ARG A 226 -39.45 -17.46 71.38
CA ARG A 226 -39.95 -18.37 72.41
C ARG A 226 -41.13 -17.75 73.12
N MET A 227 -42.28 -18.41 73.01
CA MET A 227 -43.35 -18.24 73.99
C MET A 227 -43.09 -19.22 75.16
N THR A 228 -43.01 -18.69 76.39
CA THR A 228 -43.12 -19.48 77.61
C THR A 228 -44.15 -18.80 78.48
N ILE A 229 -45.09 -19.58 78.91
CA ILE A 229 -46.14 -19.53 79.96
C ILE A 229 -46.06 -18.37 80.94
#